data_7e56b16515f55b46aaf5aad07966ee02
#
_entry.id   7e56b16515f55b46aaf5aad07966ee02
#
_cell.length_a   1.000
_cell.length_b   1.000
_cell.length_c   1.000
_cell.angle_alpha   90.00
_cell.angle_beta   90.00
_cell.angle_gamma   90.00
#
_symmetry.space_group_name_H-M   'P 1'
#
loop_
_entity.id
_entity.type
_entity.pdbx_description
1 polymer ?
#
loop_
_entity_poly.entity_id
_entity_poly.type
_entity_poly.pdbx_seq_one_letter_code
_entity_poly.pdbx_strand_id
1 'polypeptide(L)'
;MKIVADDNMPLVRELFSPYGEVVTCPGRELTAAHLVDADVLLVRSVTPVNGGLLEGSPVQFVGSATIGVDHVDMDYLASRNIQFASAPGCNANAVVQYVLSALCRLRPGWLSETVGIVGCGNVGGRLYRTLRALGVDCRCYDPFLNNATIGGLTTFERVLEADILCLHTPLTIGGPYPTHHLLNEPALMNFAPGGLLLNAGRGPVVDNVALLRLNRGEQWQVVLDVWESEPAISLPLLEQVSMATPHIAGYSEDGKINGTYMVCEAFCQWLGQPSPAKPGSDEPVQWLCATSLAEAVLAVYDIADDDRRMREVLLSAGDSAAVGFGFDQLRKTYPARREFQHFGVRVDSDEYLAGQLDTLGFTTAEG
;
A
#
# COMPACT_ATOMS: atom_id res chain seq x y z
N MET A 1 -1.98 21.79 -24.81
CA MET A 1 -2.38 20.45 -24.34
C MET A 1 -3.34 20.63 -23.19
N LYS A 2 -4.43 19.89 -23.13
CA LYS A 2 -5.37 19.90 -22.00
C LYS A 2 -5.19 18.63 -21.18
N ILE A 3 -4.97 18.79 -19.88
CA ILE A 3 -4.68 17.72 -18.94
C ILE A 3 -5.81 17.69 -17.91
N VAL A 4 -6.56 16.61 -17.88
CA VAL A 4 -7.62 16.38 -16.88
C VAL A 4 -7.06 15.47 -15.79
N ALA A 5 -7.19 15.87 -14.53
CA ALA A 5 -6.57 15.18 -13.40
C ALA A 5 -7.52 15.02 -12.20
N ASP A 6 -7.34 13.92 -11.46
CA ASP A 6 -7.95 13.74 -10.13
C ASP A 6 -7.44 14.84 -9.18
N ASP A 7 -8.35 15.54 -8.50
CA ASP A 7 -8.06 16.64 -7.58
C ASP A 7 -7.30 16.18 -6.31
N ASN A 8 -7.30 14.89 -6.02
CA ASN A 8 -6.58 14.29 -4.91
C ASN A 8 -5.14 13.85 -5.28
N MET A 9 -4.62 14.28 -6.45
CA MET A 9 -3.20 14.11 -6.80
C MET A 9 -2.42 15.34 -6.30
N PRO A 10 -1.60 15.22 -5.23
CA PRO A 10 -0.82 16.35 -4.73
C PRO A 10 0.14 16.87 -5.81
N LEU A 11 0.38 18.18 -5.83
CA LEU A 11 1.32 18.86 -6.74
C LEU A 11 1.01 18.66 -8.25
N VAL A 12 -0.16 18.14 -8.61
CA VAL A 12 -0.49 17.87 -10.03
C VAL A 12 -0.45 19.15 -10.87
N ARG A 13 -0.94 20.28 -10.34
CA ARG A 13 -0.88 21.57 -11.06
C ARG A 13 0.56 22.06 -11.22
N GLU A 14 1.36 22.00 -10.16
CA GLU A 14 2.75 22.45 -10.17
C GLU A 14 3.61 21.64 -11.15
N LEU A 15 3.44 20.34 -11.16
CA LEU A 15 4.23 19.43 -11.99
C LEU A 15 3.80 19.43 -13.47
N PHE A 16 2.52 19.61 -13.77
CA PHE A 16 2.00 19.45 -15.13
C PHE A 16 1.65 20.77 -15.84
N SER A 17 1.45 21.91 -15.14
CA SER A 17 1.15 23.21 -15.77
C SER A 17 2.21 23.68 -16.78
N PRO A 18 3.50 23.35 -16.66
CA PRO A 18 4.47 23.71 -17.70
C PRO A 18 4.17 23.10 -19.08
N TYR A 19 3.39 22.03 -19.12
CA TYR A 19 3.10 21.26 -20.36
C TYR A 19 1.70 21.53 -20.94
N GLY A 20 0.80 22.17 -20.17
CA GLY A 20 -0.53 22.48 -20.66
C GLY A 20 -1.49 22.99 -19.59
N GLU A 21 -2.72 23.20 -20.00
CA GLU A 21 -3.80 23.57 -19.09
C GLU A 21 -4.20 22.36 -18.21
N VAL A 22 -4.11 22.50 -16.88
CA VAL A 22 -4.50 21.45 -15.93
C VAL A 22 -5.88 21.75 -15.34
N VAL A 23 -6.84 20.91 -15.67
CA VAL A 23 -8.21 20.95 -15.11
C VAL A 23 -8.35 19.80 -14.12
N THR A 24 -8.72 20.09 -12.88
CA THR A 24 -8.91 19.06 -11.84
C THR A 24 -10.39 18.86 -11.52
N CYS A 25 -10.77 17.61 -11.27
CA CYS A 25 -12.09 17.27 -10.74
C CYS A 25 -12.00 16.05 -9.81
N PRO A 26 -12.99 15.81 -8.92
CA PRO A 26 -13.00 14.61 -8.09
C PRO A 26 -12.98 13.35 -8.95
N GLY A 27 -12.05 12.42 -8.67
CA GLY A 27 -11.84 11.23 -9.51
C GLY A 27 -13.09 10.34 -9.64
N ARG A 28 -13.96 10.29 -8.62
CA ARG A 28 -15.24 9.56 -8.67
C ARG A 28 -16.31 10.22 -9.54
N GLU A 29 -16.16 11.51 -9.85
CA GLU A 29 -17.08 12.29 -10.66
C GLU A 29 -16.59 12.43 -12.11
N LEU A 30 -15.43 11.88 -12.43
CA LEU A 30 -14.86 11.86 -13.78
C LEU A 30 -15.78 11.09 -14.73
N THR A 31 -16.18 11.76 -15.82
CA THR A 31 -17.04 11.21 -16.89
C THR A 31 -16.47 11.53 -18.25
N ALA A 32 -16.96 10.86 -19.29
CA ALA A 32 -16.56 11.12 -20.67
C ALA A 32 -16.73 12.60 -21.10
N ALA A 33 -17.71 13.31 -20.53
CA ALA A 33 -17.92 14.73 -20.81
C ALA A 33 -16.73 15.63 -20.41
N HIS A 34 -15.95 15.24 -19.40
CA HIS A 34 -14.74 15.94 -19.00
C HIS A 34 -13.57 15.75 -19.96
N LEU A 35 -13.65 14.71 -20.83
CA LEU A 35 -12.55 14.27 -21.69
C LEU A 35 -12.75 14.61 -23.18
N VAL A 36 -13.80 15.33 -23.55
CA VAL A 36 -14.15 15.64 -24.96
C VAL A 36 -13.00 16.33 -25.70
N ASP A 37 -12.20 17.12 -25.02
CA ASP A 37 -11.08 17.90 -25.54
C ASP A 37 -9.78 17.71 -24.74
N ALA A 38 -9.70 16.61 -23.97
CA ALA A 38 -8.54 16.30 -23.12
C ALA A 38 -7.51 15.46 -23.88
N ASP A 39 -6.26 15.88 -23.88
CA ASP A 39 -5.12 15.13 -24.46
C ASP A 39 -4.54 14.10 -23.46
N VAL A 40 -4.66 14.40 -22.16
CA VAL A 40 -4.06 13.63 -21.05
C VAL A 40 -5.09 13.42 -19.95
N LEU A 41 -5.13 12.20 -19.41
CA LEU A 41 -5.92 11.85 -18.24
C LEU A 41 -5.00 11.36 -17.11
N LEU A 42 -5.10 11.99 -15.94
CA LEU A 42 -4.35 11.61 -14.76
C LEU A 42 -5.33 11.19 -13.65
N VAL A 43 -5.17 9.96 -13.15
CA VAL A 43 -6.12 9.35 -12.22
C VAL A 43 -5.45 8.75 -10.98
N ARG A 44 -6.30 8.39 -10.04
CA ARG A 44 -6.01 7.48 -8.92
C ARG A 44 -6.94 6.26 -9.01
N SER A 45 -6.81 5.33 -8.06
CA SER A 45 -7.52 4.04 -8.04
C SER A 45 -9.06 4.13 -7.99
N VAL A 46 -9.62 5.29 -7.75
CA VAL A 46 -11.08 5.50 -7.63
C VAL A 46 -11.80 5.76 -8.94
N THR A 47 -11.04 5.94 -10.03
CA THR A 47 -11.56 6.24 -11.38
C THR A 47 -11.41 5.00 -12.26
N PRO A 48 -12.48 4.31 -12.65
CA PRO A 48 -12.39 3.23 -13.64
C PRO A 48 -12.02 3.79 -15.01
N VAL A 49 -10.88 3.37 -15.55
CA VAL A 49 -10.39 3.80 -16.87
C VAL A 49 -10.68 2.69 -17.89
N ASN A 50 -11.66 2.89 -18.72
CA ASN A 50 -12.14 1.90 -19.69
C ASN A 50 -12.76 2.59 -20.94
N GLY A 51 -13.31 1.80 -21.86
CA GLY A 51 -13.97 2.30 -23.06
C GLY A 51 -15.12 3.25 -22.74
N GLY A 52 -15.92 3.00 -21.70
CA GLY A 52 -17.04 3.87 -21.32
C GLY A 52 -16.60 5.28 -20.94
N LEU A 53 -15.39 5.43 -20.37
CA LEU A 53 -14.82 6.73 -20.01
C LEU A 53 -14.09 7.40 -21.18
N LEU A 54 -13.36 6.63 -22.01
CA LEU A 54 -12.40 7.14 -22.99
C LEU A 54 -12.92 7.15 -24.43
N GLU A 55 -14.05 6.50 -24.73
CA GLU A 55 -14.56 6.42 -26.08
C GLU A 55 -14.91 7.81 -26.62
N GLY A 56 -14.42 8.11 -27.83
CA GLY A 56 -14.61 9.41 -28.49
C GLY A 56 -13.73 10.54 -27.94
N SER A 57 -12.93 10.32 -26.91
CA SER A 57 -11.98 11.31 -26.40
C SER A 57 -10.68 11.33 -27.23
N PRO A 58 -9.98 12.49 -27.33
CA PRO A 58 -8.67 12.58 -27.98
C PRO A 58 -7.50 12.19 -27.05
N VAL A 59 -7.76 11.59 -25.88
CA VAL A 59 -6.74 11.21 -24.90
C VAL A 59 -5.69 10.30 -25.52
N GLN A 60 -4.41 10.68 -25.39
CA GLN A 60 -3.25 9.94 -25.89
C GLN A 60 -2.36 9.38 -24.74
N PHE A 61 -2.47 9.92 -23.54
CA PHE A 61 -1.72 9.48 -22.38
C PHE A 61 -2.65 9.35 -21.17
N VAL A 62 -2.55 8.21 -20.48
CA VAL A 62 -3.21 7.97 -19.20
C VAL A 62 -2.13 7.70 -18.14
N GLY A 63 -2.14 8.46 -17.06
CA GLY A 63 -1.27 8.28 -15.91
C GLY A 63 -2.05 7.90 -14.65
N SER A 64 -1.68 6.83 -13.97
CA SER A 64 -2.25 6.46 -12.68
C SER A 64 -1.23 6.65 -11.55
N ALA A 65 -1.50 7.59 -10.63
CA ALA A 65 -0.66 7.85 -9.46
C ALA A 65 -0.82 6.78 -8.37
N THR A 66 -0.85 5.50 -8.76
CA THR A 66 -1.03 4.33 -7.90
C THR A 66 -0.10 3.19 -8.33
N ILE A 67 0.17 2.26 -7.40
CA ILE A 67 0.91 1.03 -7.72
C ILE A 67 0.02 0.07 -8.51
N GLY A 68 -1.17 -0.23 -7.97
CA GLY A 68 -2.13 -1.15 -8.59
C GLY A 68 -2.84 -0.52 -9.78
N VAL A 69 -3.14 -1.33 -10.78
CA VAL A 69 -3.77 -0.93 -12.03
C VAL A 69 -5.11 -1.65 -12.28
N ASP A 70 -5.68 -2.26 -11.24
CA ASP A 70 -6.91 -3.05 -11.32
C ASP A 70 -8.13 -2.25 -11.84
N HIS A 71 -8.07 -0.92 -11.76
CA HIS A 71 -9.08 0.02 -12.25
C HIS A 71 -8.89 0.44 -13.72
N VAL A 72 -7.86 -0.09 -14.41
CA VAL A 72 -7.49 0.29 -15.78
C VAL A 72 -7.66 -0.88 -16.73
N ASP A 73 -8.47 -0.68 -17.78
CA ASP A 73 -8.61 -1.63 -18.88
C ASP A 73 -7.40 -1.48 -19.83
N MET A 74 -6.35 -2.27 -19.56
CA MET A 74 -5.10 -2.23 -20.30
C MET A 74 -5.27 -2.67 -21.77
N ASP A 75 -6.18 -3.62 -22.02
CA ASP A 75 -6.46 -4.11 -23.38
C ASP A 75 -7.13 -3.02 -24.21
N TYR A 76 -8.05 -2.27 -23.62
CA TYR A 76 -8.67 -1.12 -24.27
C TYR A 76 -7.63 -0.04 -24.60
N LEU A 77 -6.77 0.34 -23.65
CA LEU A 77 -5.72 1.33 -23.89
C LEU A 77 -4.78 0.91 -25.03
N ALA A 78 -4.36 -0.36 -25.02
CA ALA A 78 -3.49 -0.93 -26.05
C ALA A 78 -4.19 -0.90 -27.43
N SER A 79 -5.47 -1.25 -27.50
CA SER A 79 -6.26 -1.24 -28.76
C SER A 79 -6.39 0.16 -29.38
N ARG A 80 -6.33 1.21 -28.55
CA ARG A 80 -6.43 2.61 -28.96
C ARG A 80 -5.07 3.31 -29.10
N ASN A 81 -3.95 2.60 -28.91
CA ASN A 81 -2.59 3.16 -28.86
C ASN A 81 -2.45 4.30 -27.83
N ILE A 82 -3.20 4.24 -26.72
CA ILE A 82 -3.08 5.21 -25.62
C ILE A 82 -1.90 4.78 -24.76
N GLN A 83 -0.93 5.70 -24.56
CA GLN A 83 0.20 5.46 -23.68
C GLN A 83 -0.28 5.40 -22.22
N PHE A 84 0.22 4.42 -21.48
CA PHE A 84 -0.10 4.26 -20.06
C PHE A 84 1.16 4.32 -19.19
N ALA A 85 1.03 4.97 -18.04
CA ALA A 85 2.02 4.92 -16.97
C ALA A 85 1.35 4.77 -15.61
N SER A 86 1.97 3.98 -14.72
CA SER A 86 1.61 3.88 -13.31
C SER A 86 2.78 4.34 -12.44
N ALA A 87 2.62 4.28 -11.12
CA ALA A 87 3.64 4.68 -10.16
C ALA A 87 4.09 3.49 -9.28
N PRO A 88 4.80 2.48 -9.84
CA PRO A 88 5.16 1.28 -9.12
C PRO A 88 6.10 1.58 -7.95
N GLY A 89 5.70 1.20 -6.73
CA GLY A 89 6.50 1.42 -5.52
C GLY A 89 6.37 2.80 -4.90
N CYS A 90 5.57 3.71 -5.41
CA CYS A 90 5.45 5.09 -4.90
C CYS A 90 5.13 5.16 -3.40
N ASN A 91 4.33 4.24 -2.89
CA ASN A 91 3.91 4.17 -1.49
C ASN A 91 4.48 2.95 -0.72
N ALA A 92 5.50 2.29 -1.26
CA ALA A 92 6.07 1.08 -0.63
C ALA A 92 6.58 1.35 0.79
N ASN A 93 7.15 2.54 1.06
CA ASN A 93 7.53 2.95 2.40
C ASN A 93 6.35 3.00 3.38
N ALA A 94 5.25 3.62 2.96
CA ALA A 94 4.06 3.70 3.79
C ALA A 94 3.55 2.32 4.21
N VAL A 95 3.57 1.33 3.27
CA VAL A 95 3.18 -0.04 3.58
C VAL A 95 4.18 -0.71 4.53
N VAL A 96 5.49 -0.49 4.36
CA VAL A 96 6.50 -1.00 5.31
C VAL A 96 6.26 -0.43 6.70
N GLN A 97 5.99 0.87 6.84
CA GLN A 97 5.68 1.50 8.12
C GLN A 97 4.39 0.96 8.75
N TYR A 98 3.38 0.65 7.92
CA TYR A 98 2.16 -0.04 8.35
C TYR A 98 2.47 -1.41 8.96
N VAL A 99 3.29 -2.22 8.26
CA VAL A 99 3.72 -3.53 8.77
C VAL A 99 4.47 -3.39 10.08
N LEU A 100 5.45 -2.47 10.16
CA LEU A 100 6.23 -2.23 11.38
C LEU A 100 5.34 -1.79 12.55
N SER A 101 4.35 -0.93 12.33
CA SER A 101 3.39 -0.53 13.35
C SER A 101 2.59 -1.73 13.87
N ALA A 102 2.10 -2.60 12.96
CA ALA A 102 1.40 -3.82 13.34
C ALA A 102 2.28 -4.76 14.18
N LEU A 103 3.53 -4.96 13.76
CA LEU A 103 4.50 -5.80 14.49
C LEU A 103 4.81 -5.23 15.88
N CYS A 104 5.11 -3.93 15.97
CA CYS A 104 5.37 -3.26 17.25
C CYS A 104 4.18 -3.32 18.21
N ARG A 105 2.95 -3.33 17.70
CA ARG A 105 1.73 -3.36 18.49
C ARG A 105 1.35 -4.78 18.96
N LEU A 106 1.49 -5.78 18.09
CA LEU A 106 0.98 -7.13 18.32
C LEU A 106 2.05 -8.15 18.75
N ARG A 107 3.31 -7.91 18.42
CA ARG A 107 4.42 -8.87 18.61
C ARG A 107 5.64 -8.18 19.23
N PRO A 108 5.66 -7.87 20.54
CA PRO A 108 6.77 -7.12 21.14
C PRO A 108 8.17 -7.71 20.91
N GLY A 109 8.26 -9.03 20.67
CA GLY A 109 9.51 -9.76 20.38
C GLY A 109 9.83 -9.97 18.89
N TRP A 110 9.13 -9.35 17.97
CA TRP A 110 9.16 -9.64 16.54
C TRP A 110 10.55 -9.59 15.87
N LEU A 111 11.48 -8.80 16.41
CA LEU A 111 12.86 -8.74 15.93
C LEU A 111 13.61 -10.09 16.01
N SER A 112 13.16 -10.99 16.89
CA SER A 112 13.74 -12.33 17.08
C SER A 112 12.94 -13.44 16.39
N GLU A 113 11.85 -13.09 15.69
CA GLU A 113 10.97 -14.03 15.01
C GLU A 113 11.33 -14.12 13.52
N THR A 114 10.91 -15.22 12.87
CA THR A 114 11.09 -15.42 11.44
C THR A 114 9.93 -14.74 10.69
N VAL A 115 10.25 -13.92 9.70
CA VAL A 115 9.24 -13.25 8.85
C VAL A 115 9.22 -13.88 7.45
N GLY A 116 8.07 -14.45 7.08
CA GLY A 116 7.75 -14.90 5.75
C GLY A 116 7.14 -13.77 4.92
N ILE A 117 7.64 -13.58 3.70
CA ILE A 117 7.15 -12.56 2.76
C ILE A 117 6.70 -13.24 1.48
N VAL A 118 5.43 -13.10 1.13
CA VAL A 118 4.85 -13.62 -0.11
C VAL A 118 4.61 -12.47 -1.08
N GLY A 119 5.27 -12.51 -2.23
CA GLY A 119 5.35 -11.40 -3.18
C GLY A 119 6.45 -10.40 -2.81
N CYS A 120 7.60 -10.51 -3.46
CA CYS A 120 8.82 -9.75 -3.13
C CYS A 120 9.14 -8.66 -4.17
N GLY A 121 8.10 -8.08 -4.76
CA GLY A 121 8.18 -6.96 -5.69
C GLY A 121 8.53 -5.63 -4.98
N ASN A 122 7.85 -4.53 -5.39
CA ASN A 122 8.14 -3.19 -4.87
C ASN A 122 7.97 -3.09 -3.35
N VAL A 123 6.85 -3.57 -2.81
CA VAL A 123 6.55 -3.52 -1.37
C VAL A 123 7.29 -4.61 -0.62
N GLY A 124 7.06 -5.88 -0.94
CA GLY A 124 7.66 -7.00 -0.21
C GLY A 124 9.18 -7.03 -0.30
N GLY A 125 9.77 -6.65 -1.45
CA GLY A 125 11.22 -6.52 -1.59
C GLY A 125 11.79 -5.38 -0.75
N ARG A 126 11.04 -4.28 -0.57
CA ARG A 126 11.43 -3.19 0.34
C ARG A 126 11.33 -3.65 1.79
N LEU A 127 10.23 -4.30 2.18
CA LEU A 127 10.05 -4.87 3.52
C LEU A 127 11.21 -5.84 3.85
N TYR A 128 11.53 -6.76 2.92
CA TYR A 128 12.67 -7.68 3.06
C TYR A 128 13.97 -6.94 3.38
N ARG A 129 14.32 -5.92 2.58
CA ARG A 129 15.57 -5.17 2.80
C ARG A 129 15.58 -4.44 4.14
N THR A 130 14.47 -3.83 4.54
CA THR A 130 14.32 -3.15 5.83
C THR A 130 14.49 -4.12 6.99
N LEU A 131 13.77 -5.25 6.98
CA LEU A 131 13.84 -6.26 8.04
C LEU A 131 15.23 -6.90 8.15
N ARG A 132 15.86 -7.21 7.00
CA ARG A 132 17.23 -7.76 6.98
C ARG A 132 18.26 -6.76 7.52
N ALA A 133 18.10 -5.47 7.25
CA ALA A 133 18.97 -4.43 7.80
C ALA A 133 18.79 -4.28 9.33
N LEU A 134 17.59 -4.57 9.85
CA LEU A 134 17.32 -4.68 11.30
C LEU A 134 17.78 -6.01 11.92
N GLY A 135 18.35 -6.93 11.15
CA GLY A 135 18.86 -8.23 11.61
C GLY A 135 17.81 -9.34 11.69
N VAL A 136 16.59 -9.12 11.20
CA VAL A 136 15.49 -10.10 11.24
C VAL A 136 15.74 -11.25 10.24
N ASP A 137 15.43 -12.49 10.64
CA ASP A 137 15.44 -13.63 9.72
C ASP A 137 14.22 -13.58 8.80
N CYS A 138 14.45 -13.56 7.47
CA CYS A 138 13.40 -13.40 6.48
C CYS A 138 13.45 -14.53 5.44
N ARG A 139 12.27 -15.11 5.15
CA ARG A 139 12.03 -16.06 4.07
C ARG A 139 11.11 -15.43 3.04
N CYS A 140 11.49 -15.52 1.76
CA CYS A 140 10.74 -14.90 0.67
C CYS A 140 10.19 -15.96 -0.29
N TYR A 141 8.94 -15.76 -0.74
CA TYR A 141 8.39 -16.51 -1.87
C TYR A 141 7.92 -15.55 -2.95
N ASP A 142 8.53 -15.68 -4.12
CA ASP A 142 8.10 -14.99 -5.35
C ASP A 142 8.54 -15.86 -6.55
N PRO A 143 7.61 -16.46 -7.30
CA PRO A 143 7.94 -17.39 -8.37
C PRO A 143 8.56 -16.72 -9.61
N PHE A 144 8.55 -15.40 -9.68
CA PHE A 144 9.09 -14.61 -10.80
C PHE A 144 10.49 -14.06 -10.52
N LEU A 145 11.00 -14.20 -9.30
CA LEU A 145 12.31 -13.71 -8.89
C LEU A 145 13.32 -14.84 -8.73
N ASN A 146 14.60 -14.49 -8.66
CA ASN A 146 15.69 -15.41 -8.37
C ASN A 146 16.58 -14.85 -7.24
N ASN A 147 17.46 -15.70 -6.67
CA ASN A 147 18.31 -15.32 -5.56
C ASN A 147 19.36 -14.25 -5.88
N ALA A 148 19.60 -13.91 -7.14
CA ALA A 148 20.44 -12.77 -7.51
C ALA A 148 19.68 -11.44 -7.35
N THR A 149 18.36 -11.48 -7.45
CA THR A 149 17.49 -10.30 -7.29
C THR A 149 17.18 -10.00 -5.81
N ILE A 150 16.87 -11.08 -5.06
CA ILE A 150 16.56 -10.98 -3.63
C ILE A 150 17.07 -12.25 -2.93
N GLY A 151 17.81 -12.10 -1.83
CA GLY A 151 18.24 -13.22 -1.02
C GLY A 151 17.08 -13.84 -0.23
N GLY A 152 17.26 -15.05 0.28
CA GLY A 152 16.25 -15.70 1.13
C GLY A 152 15.02 -16.25 0.40
N LEU A 153 15.06 -16.38 -0.95
CA LEU A 153 14.00 -17.04 -1.70
C LEU A 153 13.91 -18.53 -1.32
N THR A 154 12.68 -18.97 -1.11
CA THR A 154 12.34 -20.34 -0.71
C THR A 154 11.03 -20.80 -1.35
N THR A 155 10.55 -22.00 -1.04
CA THR A 155 9.26 -22.49 -1.52
C THR A 155 8.11 -21.88 -0.72
N PHE A 156 6.89 -21.93 -1.27
CA PHE A 156 5.68 -21.42 -0.61
C PHE A 156 5.44 -22.14 0.73
N GLU A 157 5.63 -23.46 0.78
CA GLU A 157 5.46 -24.26 2.00
C GLU A 157 6.42 -23.80 3.11
N ARG A 158 7.68 -23.52 2.76
CA ARG A 158 8.67 -23.05 3.73
C ARG A 158 8.42 -21.65 4.24
N VAL A 159 7.75 -20.80 3.46
CA VAL A 159 7.33 -19.45 3.91
C VAL A 159 6.20 -19.55 4.93
N LEU A 160 5.29 -20.53 4.80
CA LEU A 160 4.20 -20.77 5.75
C LEU A 160 4.66 -21.22 7.14
N GLU A 161 5.91 -21.73 7.27
CA GLU A 161 6.50 -22.13 8.56
C GLU A 161 7.03 -20.91 9.37
N ALA A 162 6.96 -19.69 8.84
CA ALA A 162 7.43 -18.49 9.53
C ALA A 162 6.44 -18.07 10.64
N ASP A 163 6.97 -17.45 11.71
CA ASP A 163 6.17 -16.95 12.82
C ASP A 163 5.25 -15.78 12.42
N ILE A 164 5.68 -15.00 11.45
CA ILE A 164 4.96 -13.86 10.87
C ILE A 164 4.89 -14.05 9.37
N LEU A 165 3.70 -13.93 8.77
CA LEU A 165 3.47 -14.05 7.33
C LEU A 165 2.89 -12.75 6.77
N CYS A 166 3.63 -12.08 5.87
CA CYS A 166 3.25 -10.84 5.22
C CYS A 166 2.97 -11.06 3.73
N LEU A 167 1.78 -10.66 3.27
CA LEU A 167 1.34 -10.82 1.89
C LEU A 167 1.36 -9.48 1.15
N HIS A 168 2.09 -9.44 0.02
CA HIS A 168 2.26 -8.26 -0.82
C HIS A 168 2.15 -8.57 -2.32
N THR A 169 1.39 -9.61 -2.67
CA THR A 169 1.15 -10.02 -4.06
C THR A 169 0.06 -9.17 -4.73
N PRO A 170 0.13 -8.96 -6.05
CA PRO A 170 -1.03 -8.54 -6.82
C PRO A 170 -2.09 -9.66 -6.83
N LEU A 171 -3.32 -9.33 -7.23
CA LEU A 171 -4.36 -10.32 -7.49
C LEU A 171 -4.28 -10.79 -8.93
N THR A 172 -4.13 -12.10 -9.13
CA THR A 172 -4.19 -12.75 -10.44
C THR A 172 -5.09 -13.98 -10.38
N ILE A 173 -5.96 -14.15 -11.38
CA ILE A 173 -6.88 -15.30 -11.48
C ILE A 173 -6.29 -16.38 -12.41
N GLY A 174 -5.47 -15.96 -13.37
CA GLY A 174 -4.88 -16.84 -14.41
C GLY A 174 -3.35 -16.77 -14.41
N GLY A 175 -2.77 -17.45 -15.41
CA GLY A 175 -1.31 -17.54 -15.56
C GLY A 175 -0.70 -18.71 -14.78
N PRO A 176 0.63 -18.84 -14.79
CA PRO A 176 1.32 -19.98 -14.18
C PRO A 176 1.29 -19.99 -12.65
N TYR A 177 1.07 -18.85 -12.02
CA TYR A 177 1.06 -18.67 -10.57
C TYR A 177 -0.08 -17.74 -10.14
N PRO A 178 -1.35 -18.22 -10.17
CA PRO A 178 -2.48 -17.43 -9.73
C PRO A 178 -2.40 -17.15 -8.23
N THR A 179 -2.83 -15.95 -7.83
CA THR A 179 -2.79 -15.51 -6.43
C THR A 179 -4.16 -15.43 -5.77
N HIS A 180 -5.25 -15.58 -6.54
CA HIS A 180 -6.60 -15.71 -5.98
C HIS A 180 -6.68 -16.93 -5.07
N HIS A 181 -7.06 -16.72 -3.81
CA HIS A 181 -7.07 -17.73 -2.75
C HIS A 181 -5.74 -18.53 -2.65
N LEU A 182 -4.62 -17.82 -2.83
CA LEU A 182 -3.30 -18.42 -2.61
C LEU A 182 -3.19 -18.97 -1.17
N LEU A 183 -3.70 -18.22 -0.19
CA LEU A 183 -3.95 -18.70 1.17
C LEU A 183 -5.39 -19.25 1.26
N ASN A 184 -5.61 -20.41 0.67
CA ASN A 184 -6.82 -21.22 0.82
C ASN A 184 -6.78 -22.02 2.14
N GLU A 185 -7.85 -22.82 2.40
CA GLU A 185 -7.94 -23.62 3.62
C GLU A 185 -6.72 -24.54 3.85
N PRO A 186 -6.24 -25.34 2.87
CA PRO A 186 -5.03 -26.15 3.05
C PRO A 186 -3.77 -25.33 3.38
N ALA A 187 -3.59 -24.18 2.75
CA ALA A 187 -2.45 -23.31 3.02
C ALA A 187 -2.52 -22.69 4.43
N LEU A 188 -3.71 -22.23 4.84
CA LEU A 188 -3.95 -21.73 6.20
C LEU A 188 -3.70 -22.79 7.25
N MET A 189 -4.10 -24.04 7.02
CA MET A 189 -3.84 -25.17 7.94
C MET A 189 -2.36 -25.51 8.08
N ASN A 190 -1.53 -25.15 7.11
CA ASN A 190 -0.07 -25.31 7.15
C ASN A 190 0.67 -24.07 7.69
N PHE A 191 -0.04 -22.97 7.94
CA PHE A 191 0.57 -21.79 8.56
C PHE A 191 0.90 -22.06 10.02
N ALA A 192 2.01 -21.50 10.50
CA ALA A 192 2.53 -21.72 11.85
C ALA A 192 1.48 -21.44 12.93
N PRO A 193 1.22 -22.38 13.87
CA PRO A 193 0.31 -22.14 14.98
C PRO A 193 0.77 -20.98 15.86
N GLY A 194 -0.15 -20.11 16.27
CA GLY A 194 0.16 -18.90 17.04
C GLY A 194 0.85 -17.80 16.22
N GLY A 195 0.98 -17.98 14.91
CA GLY A 195 1.61 -17.01 14.02
C GLY A 195 0.79 -15.73 13.82
N LEU A 196 1.41 -14.73 13.20
CA LEU A 196 0.76 -13.50 12.77
C LEU A 196 0.63 -13.48 11.25
N LEU A 197 -0.59 -13.41 10.75
CA LEU A 197 -0.91 -13.22 9.33
C LEU A 197 -1.22 -11.75 9.05
N LEU A 198 -0.49 -11.13 8.12
CA LEU A 198 -0.72 -9.76 7.70
C LEU A 198 -0.96 -9.70 6.17
N ASN A 199 -2.12 -9.18 5.75
CA ASN A 199 -2.40 -8.95 4.34
C ASN A 199 -2.56 -7.46 4.03
N ALA A 200 -1.57 -6.90 3.36
CA ALA A 200 -1.58 -5.54 2.81
C ALA A 200 -1.33 -5.55 1.28
N GLY A 201 -1.67 -6.65 0.63
CA GLY A 201 -1.62 -6.83 -0.83
C GLY A 201 -2.99 -6.64 -1.47
N ARG A 202 -3.73 -7.76 -1.63
CA ARG A 202 -5.10 -7.80 -2.14
C ARG A 202 -5.95 -8.75 -1.30
N GLY A 203 -7.21 -8.36 -1.01
CA GLY A 203 -8.12 -9.14 -0.18
C GLY A 203 -8.29 -10.59 -0.63
N PRO A 204 -8.66 -10.85 -1.89
CA PRO A 204 -8.89 -12.21 -2.40
C PRO A 204 -7.63 -13.08 -2.53
N VAL A 205 -6.45 -12.64 -2.08
CA VAL A 205 -5.27 -13.51 -1.93
C VAL A 205 -5.47 -14.49 -0.77
N VAL A 206 -6.26 -14.09 0.23
CA VAL A 206 -6.67 -14.94 1.35
C VAL A 206 -8.13 -15.31 1.18
N ASP A 207 -8.47 -16.59 1.27
CA ASP A 207 -9.86 -17.05 1.38
C ASP A 207 -10.45 -16.59 2.72
N ASN A 208 -11.19 -15.49 2.68
CA ASN A 208 -11.73 -14.85 3.90
C ASN A 208 -12.79 -15.74 4.59
N VAL A 209 -13.48 -16.61 3.85
CA VAL A 209 -14.44 -17.57 4.41
C VAL A 209 -13.72 -18.68 5.17
N ALA A 210 -12.65 -19.23 4.58
CA ALA A 210 -11.81 -20.23 5.23
C ALA A 210 -11.11 -19.63 6.47
N LEU A 211 -10.57 -18.41 6.35
CA LEU A 211 -9.94 -17.71 7.46
C LEU A 211 -10.90 -17.51 8.64
N LEU A 212 -12.10 -16.97 8.38
CA LEU A 212 -13.14 -16.77 9.39
C LEU A 212 -13.50 -18.08 10.13
N ARG A 213 -13.60 -19.17 9.38
CA ARG A 213 -13.94 -20.48 9.94
C ARG A 213 -12.81 -21.08 10.79
N LEU A 214 -11.58 -21.03 10.29
CA LEU A 214 -10.43 -21.66 10.93
C LEU A 214 -9.93 -20.88 12.15
N ASN A 215 -10.05 -19.55 12.14
CA ASN A 215 -9.53 -18.70 13.21
C ASN A 215 -10.53 -18.48 14.36
N ARG A 216 -11.64 -19.23 14.46
CA ARG A 216 -12.64 -19.09 15.53
C ARG A 216 -12.11 -19.27 16.95
N GLY A 217 -10.97 -19.94 17.13
CA GLY A 217 -10.29 -20.14 18.40
C GLY A 217 -9.10 -19.19 18.58
N GLU A 218 -9.02 -18.10 17.82
CA GLU A 218 -7.90 -17.17 17.86
C GLU A 218 -6.55 -17.87 17.67
N GLN A 219 -6.53 -18.84 16.76
CA GLN A 219 -5.33 -19.64 16.46
C GLN A 219 -4.19 -18.78 15.94
N TRP A 220 -4.52 -17.69 15.23
CA TRP A 220 -3.57 -16.72 14.68
C TRP A 220 -3.95 -15.29 15.06
N GLN A 221 -2.96 -14.44 15.21
CA GLN A 221 -3.16 -13.00 15.13
C GLN A 221 -3.31 -12.64 13.65
N VAL A 222 -4.32 -11.84 13.31
CA VAL A 222 -4.62 -11.51 11.92
C VAL A 222 -4.73 -9.99 11.76
N VAL A 223 -4.00 -9.45 10.77
CA VAL A 223 -4.04 -8.04 10.37
C VAL A 223 -4.48 -7.96 8.92
N LEU A 224 -5.61 -7.32 8.66
CA LEU A 224 -6.12 -7.12 7.31
C LEU A 224 -6.25 -5.63 7.00
N ASP A 225 -5.49 -5.18 5.98
CA ASP A 225 -5.72 -3.88 5.35
C ASP A 225 -6.66 -4.01 4.15
N VAL A 226 -6.66 -5.19 3.54
CA VAL A 226 -7.42 -5.51 2.32
C VAL A 226 -8.35 -6.70 2.54
N TRP A 227 -9.51 -6.69 1.88
CA TRP A 227 -10.62 -7.59 2.15
C TRP A 227 -11.22 -8.14 0.87
N GLU A 228 -11.80 -9.33 0.92
CA GLU A 228 -12.71 -9.74 -0.14
C GLU A 228 -13.96 -8.85 -0.13
N SER A 229 -14.51 -8.62 -1.31
CA SER A 229 -15.76 -7.85 -1.51
C SER A 229 -15.70 -6.38 -1.06
N GLU A 230 -14.49 -5.76 -1.00
CA GLU A 230 -14.42 -4.31 -0.77
C GLU A 230 -15.34 -3.55 -1.74
N PRO A 231 -16.04 -2.52 -1.26
CA PRO A 231 -16.01 -1.94 0.08
C PRO A 231 -16.99 -2.58 1.08
N ALA A 232 -17.83 -3.54 0.66
CA ALA A 232 -18.85 -4.22 1.49
C ALA A 232 -18.26 -5.46 2.17
N ILE A 233 -17.37 -5.25 3.12
CA ILE A 233 -16.59 -6.32 3.78
C ILE A 233 -17.42 -7.18 4.75
N SER A 234 -16.86 -8.35 5.13
CA SER A 234 -17.45 -9.25 6.13
C SER A 234 -17.32 -8.69 7.54
N LEU A 235 -18.43 -8.27 8.16
CA LEU A 235 -18.43 -7.82 9.56
C LEU A 235 -18.03 -8.93 10.56
N PRO A 236 -18.47 -10.19 10.42
CA PRO A 236 -17.98 -11.26 11.29
C PRO A 236 -16.46 -11.46 11.23
N LEU A 237 -15.84 -11.26 10.07
CA LEU A 237 -14.37 -11.32 9.95
C LEU A 237 -13.72 -10.08 10.58
N LEU A 238 -14.32 -8.89 10.42
CA LEU A 238 -13.86 -7.67 11.07
C LEU A 238 -13.85 -7.82 12.61
N GLU A 239 -14.87 -8.43 13.20
CA GLU A 239 -14.92 -8.69 14.64
C GLU A 239 -13.81 -9.63 15.13
N GLN A 240 -13.41 -10.58 14.29
CA GLN A 240 -12.50 -11.67 14.66
C GLN A 240 -11.02 -11.31 14.49
N VAL A 241 -10.66 -10.45 13.54
CA VAL A 241 -9.25 -10.11 13.27
C VAL A 241 -8.65 -9.23 14.37
N SER A 242 -7.34 -9.35 14.60
CA SER A 242 -6.63 -8.61 15.64
C SER A 242 -6.52 -7.12 15.34
N MET A 243 -6.31 -6.76 14.07
CA MET A 243 -6.29 -5.38 13.56
C MET A 243 -6.90 -5.33 12.16
N ALA A 244 -7.67 -4.27 11.89
CA ALA A 244 -8.42 -4.06 10.67
C ALA A 244 -8.27 -2.62 10.18
N THR A 245 -7.98 -2.44 8.89
CA THR A 245 -7.90 -1.10 8.30
C THR A 245 -8.57 -1.08 6.91
N PRO A 246 -9.07 0.08 6.45
CA PRO A 246 -9.89 0.17 5.24
C PRO A 246 -9.05 0.42 3.98
N HIS A 247 -8.08 -0.44 3.68
CA HIS A 247 -7.20 -0.37 2.51
C HIS A 247 -6.41 0.94 2.45
N ILE A 248 -5.69 1.24 3.54
CA ILE A 248 -4.94 2.50 3.74
C ILE A 248 -3.46 2.30 4.06
N ALA A 249 -2.96 1.07 4.07
CA ALA A 249 -1.55 0.79 4.38
C ALA A 249 -0.59 1.67 3.58
N GLY A 250 -0.90 1.92 2.32
CA GLY A 250 -0.13 2.79 1.42
C GLY A 250 -0.50 4.28 1.47
N TYR A 251 -1.34 4.73 2.40
CA TYR A 251 -1.81 6.12 2.46
C TYR A 251 -0.85 7.00 3.27
N SER A 252 0.23 7.48 2.64
CA SER A 252 1.06 8.58 3.14
C SER A 252 1.01 9.75 2.18
N GLU A 253 1.28 10.96 2.64
CA GLU A 253 1.42 12.14 1.78
C GLU A 253 2.63 11.99 0.86
N ASP A 254 3.74 11.47 1.39
CA ASP A 254 4.95 11.18 0.64
C ASP A 254 4.69 10.20 -0.50
N GLY A 255 3.94 9.12 -0.23
CA GLY A 255 3.53 8.15 -1.24
C GLY A 255 2.66 8.75 -2.34
N LYS A 256 1.72 9.64 -1.97
CA LYS A 256 0.87 10.35 -2.93
C LYS A 256 1.69 11.31 -3.81
N ILE A 257 2.61 12.10 -3.20
CA ILE A 257 3.50 13.01 -3.92
C ILE A 257 4.41 12.21 -4.87
N ASN A 258 5.00 11.11 -4.38
CA ASN A 258 5.82 10.23 -5.21
C ASN A 258 5.02 9.67 -6.39
N GLY A 259 3.77 9.29 -6.17
CA GLY A 259 2.90 8.79 -7.24
C GLY A 259 2.68 9.81 -8.35
N THR A 260 2.34 11.05 -7.98
CA THR A 260 2.16 12.15 -8.95
C THR A 260 3.47 12.46 -9.69
N TYR A 261 4.59 12.49 -8.96
CA TYR A 261 5.90 12.76 -9.54
C TYR A 261 6.35 11.68 -10.54
N MET A 262 6.22 10.39 -10.19
CA MET A 262 6.58 9.28 -11.07
C MET A 262 5.74 9.27 -12.37
N VAL A 263 4.46 9.60 -12.26
CA VAL A 263 3.61 9.76 -13.45
C VAL A 263 4.07 10.96 -14.30
N CYS A 264 4.50 12.05 -13.66
CA CYS A 264 5.06 13.21 -14.37
C CYS A 264 6.37 12.85 -15.08
N GLU A 265 7.27 12.10 -14.46
CA GLU A 265 8.50 11.61 -15.11
C GLU A 265 8.17 10.76 -16.35
N ALA A 266 7.24 9.81 -16.24
CA ALA A 266 6.82 8.96 -17.36
C ALA A 266 6.15 9.78 -18.48
N PHE A 267 5.36 10.78 -18.13
CA PHE A 267 4.74 11.71 -19.07
C PHE A 267 5.80 12.56 -19.80
N CYS A 268 6.79 13.10 -19.09
CA CYS A 268 7.90 13.84 -19.68
C CYS A 268 8.71 12.98 -20.64
N GLN A 269 8.98 11.72 -20.25
CA GLN A 269 9.65 10.75 -21.12
C GLN A 269 8.86 10.51 -22.43
N TRP A 270 7.54 10.37 -22.32
CA TRP A 270 6.66 10.21 -23.50
C TRP A 270 6.70 11.44 -24.41
N LEU A 271 6.74 12.65 -23.84
CA LEU A 271 6.87 13.90 -24.60
C LEU A 271 8.28 14.15 -25.16
N GLY A 272 9.30 13.40 -24.74
CA GLY A 272 10.69 13.69 -25.04
C GLY A 272 11.20 14.97 -24.38
N GLN A 273 10.66 15.33 -23.20
CA GLN A 273 11.02 16.51 -22.42
C GLN A 273 11.77 16.11 -21.13
N PRO A 274 12.64 16.98 -20.57
CA PRO A 274 13.26 16.72 -19.29
C PRO A 274 12.21 16.72 -18.16
N SER A 275 12.39 15.81 -17.21
CA SER A 275 11.53 15.76 -16.01
C SER A 275 11.88 16.91 -15.06
N PRO A 276 10.90 17.49 -14.34
CA PRO A 276 11.16 18.45 -13.29
C PRO A 276 11.98 17.82 -12.16
N ALA A 277 12.60 18.64 -11.32
CA ALA A 277 13.21 18.13 -10.10
C ALA A 277 12.18 17.48 -9.19
N LYS A 278 12.57 16.39 -8.51
CA LYS A 278 11.67 15.75 -7.54
C LYS A 278 11.37 16.76 -6.42
N PRO A 279 10.09 16.95 -6.07
CA PRO A 279 9.74 17.84 -4.96
C PRO A 279 10.44 17.37 -3.67
N GLY A 280 11.19 18.26 -3.05
CA GLY A 280 11.76 18.05 -1.73
C GLY A 280 10.73 18.36 -0.64
N SER A 281 11.00 17.92 0.57
CA SER A 281 10.31 18.40 1.76
C SER A 281 11.19 19.43 2.42
N ASP A 282 10.77 20.69 2.41
CA ASP A 282 11.42 21.78 3.18
C ASP A 282 10.88 21.84 4.63
N GLU A 283 10.07 20.86 5.04
CA GLU A 283 9.50 20.83 6.38
C GLU A 283 10.59 20.51 7.42
N PRO A 284 10.58 21.22 8.55
CA PRO A 284 11.52 20.93 9.63
C PRO A 284 11.25 19.55 10.21
N VAL A 285 12.31 18.85 10.60
CA VAL A 285 12.21 17.55 11.28
C VAL A 285 11.44 17.73 12.59
N GLN A 286 10.39 16.92 12.77
CA GLN A 286 9.63 16.87 14.01
C GLN A 286 10.32 15.94 15.01
N TRP A 287 10.78 16.47 16.14
CA TRP A 287 11.48 15.69 17.15
C TRP A 287 10.52 14.96 18.10
N LEU A 288 10.81 13.68 18.29
CA LEU A 288 10.06 12.76 19.17
C LEU A 288 10.91 12.36 20.39
N CYS A 289 10.22 12.02 21.48
CA CYS A 289 10.80 11.35 22.63
C CYS A 289 10.45 9.86 22.53
N ALA A 290 11.44 9.01 22.37
CA ALA A 290 11.27 7.56 22.34
C ALA A 290 12.52 6.87 22.91
N THR A 291 12.31 5.82 23.69
CA THR A 291 13.37 5.03 24.35
C THR A 291 13.52 3.63 23.71
N SER A 292 12.69 3.33 22.72
CA SER A 292 12.71 2.07 21.97
C SER A 292 12.25 2.26 20.54
N LEU A 293 12.61 1.31 19.67
CA LEU A 293 12.16 1.26 18.29
C LEU A 293 10.63 1.27 18.20
N ALA A 294 9.96 0.48 19.05
CA ALA A 294 8.51 0.39 19.07
C ALA A 294 7.85 1.72 19.45
N GLU A 295 8.36 2.42 20.46
CA GLU A 295 7.87 3.75 20.83
C GLU A 295 8.04 4.76 19.70
N ALA A 296 9.19 4.78 19.02
CA ALA A 296 9.43 5.69 17.90
C ALA A 296 8.46 5.40 16.73
N VAL A 297 8.31 4.14 16.35
CA VAL A 297 7.40 3.73 15.27
C VAL A 297 5.96 4.11 15.59
N LEU A 298 5.48 3.77 16.80
CA LEU A 298 4.09 4.00 17.20
C LEU A 298 3.78 5.48 17.48
N ALA A 299 4.79 6.29 17.84
CA ALA A 299 4.61 7.73 17.98
C ALA A 299 4.35 8.43 16.63
N VAL A 300 4.88 7.89 15.53
CA VAL A 300 4.61 8.41 14.18
C VAL A 300 3.34 7.84 13.60
N TYR A 301 3.16 6.53 13.71
CA TYR A 301 2.00 5.84 13.14
C TYR A 301 1.61 4.65 14.02
N ASP A 302 0.43 4.73 14.62
CA ASP A 302 -0.17 3.65 15.38
C ASP A 302 -1.39 3.08 14.65
N ILE A 303 -1.26 1.87 14.11
CA ILE A 303 -2.33 1.14 13.41
C ILE A 303 -3.59 0.96 14.27
N ALA A 304 -3.47 0.94 15.61
CA ALA A 304 -4.60 0.79 16.50
C ALA A 304 -5.61 1.95 16.41
N ASP A 305 -5.17 3.15 16.02
CA ASP A 305 -6.06 4.27 15.79
C ASP A 305 -6.92 4.07 14.52
N ASP A 306 -6.36 3.48 13.48
CA ASP A 306 -7.09 3.16 12.25
C ASP A 306 -8.06 2.00 12.46
N ASP A 307 -7.64 0.95 13.18
CA ASP A 307 -8.50 -0.18 13.58
C ASP A 307 -9.70 0.30 14.39
N ARG A 308 -9.46 1.12 15.41
CA ARG A 308 -10.53 1.68 16.25
C ARG A 308 -11.52 2.46 15.42
N ARG A 309 -11.06 3.38 14.57
CA ARG A 309 -11.92 4.19 13.68
C ARG A 309 -12.74 3.32 12.72
N MET A 310 -12.13 2.27 12.16
CA MET A 310 -12.82 1.36 11.26
C MET A 310 -13.93 0.59 11.97
N ARG A 311 -13.65 0.04 13.17
CA ARG A 311 -14.65 -0.69 13.96
C ARG A 311 -15.79 0.21 14.43
N GLU A 312 -15.49 1.42 14.91
CA GLU A 312 -16.51 2.39 15.34
C GLU A 312 -17.50 2.71 14.20
N VAL A 313 -17.02 2.87 12.98
CA VAL A 313 -17.85 3.20 11.82
C VAL A 313 -18.59 1.98 11.28
N LEU A 314 -17.88 0.86 11.04
CA LEU A 314 -18.46 -0.25 10.29
C LEU A 314 -19.31 -1.19 11.15
N LEU A 315 -18.97 -1.40 12.43
CA LEU A 315 -19.79 -2.25 13.31
C LEU A 315 -21.10 -1.57 13.74
N SER A 316 -21.22 -0.26 13.56
CA SER A 316 -22.47 0.48 13.75
C SER A 316 -23.35 0.53 12.50
N ALA A 317 -22.88 0.02 11.35
CA ALA A 317 -23.60 0.06 10.09
C ALA A 317 -24.80 -0.92 10.10
N GLY A 318 -25.93 -0.46 9.61
CA GLY A 318 -27.18 -1.24 9.64
C GLY A 318 -27.28 -2.30 8.53
N ASP A 319 -26.57 -2.14 7.42
CA ASP A 319 -26.60 -3.03 6.27
C ASP A 319 -25.32 -2.97 5.44
N SER A 320 -25.20 -3.83 4.43
CA SER A 320 -24.03 -3.93 3.56
C SER A 320 -23.74 -2.64 2.77
N ALA A 321 -24.77 -1.88 2.39
CA ALA A 321 -24.59 -0.60 1.68
C ALA A 321 -23.98 0.46 2.61
N ALA A 322 -24.43 0.50 3.87
CA ALA A 322 -23.87 1.38 4.89
C ALA A 322 -22.43 1.00 5.25
N VAL A 323 -22.10 -0.30 5.30
CA VAL A 323 -20.72 -0.78 5.46
C VAL A 323 -19.84 -0.28 4.31
N GLY A 324 -20.25 -0.46 3.06
CA GLY A 324 -19.51 0.00 1.90
C GLY A 324 -19.32 1.51 1.87
N PHE A 325 -20.37 2.28 2.21
CA PHE A 325 -20.28 3.73 2.32
C PHE A 325 -19.29 4.16 3.43
N GLY A 326 -19.37 3.55 4.61
CA GLY A 326 -18.48 3.81 5.74
C GLY A 326 -17.03 3.52 5.40
N PHE A 327 -16.75 2.39 4.76
CA PHE A 327 -15.42 2.00 4.29
C PHE A 327 -14.82 3.04 3.33
N ASP A 328 -15.62 3.49 2.34
CA ASP A 328 -15.19 4.52 1.40
C ASP A 328 -14.99 5.89 2.07
N GLN A 329 -15.82 6.25 3.05
CA GLN A 329 -15.66 7.51 3.79
C GLN A 329 -14.38 7.52 4.63
N LEU A 330 -14.05 6.43 5.32
CA LEU A 330 -12.80 6.30 6.07
C LEU A 330 -11.56 6.53 5.18
N ARG A 331 -11.60 6.03 3.94
CA ARG A 331 -10.54 6.25 2.95
C ARG A 331 -10.51 7.68 2.42
N LYS A 332 -11.68 8.26 2.14
CA LYS A 332 -11.82 9.62 1.60
C LYS A 332 -11.35 10.68 2.60
N THR A 333 -11.66 10.48 3.88
CA THR A 333 -11.35 11.41 4.96
C THR A 333 -10.11 10.98 5.76
N TYR A 334 -9.26 10.11 5.20
CA TYR A 334 -8.06 9.63 5.87
C TYR A 334 -7.13 10.80 6.23
N PRO A 335 -6.70 10.91 7.49
CA PRO A 335 -5.86 12.02 7.91
C PRO A 335 -4.49 11.99 7.21
N ALA A 336 -3.84 13.14 7.17
CA ALA A 336 -2.48 13.26 6.68
C ALA A 336 -1.55 12.38 7.51
N ARG A 337 -0.79 11.48 6.83
CA ARG A 337 0.23 10.65 7.44
C ARG A 337 1.56 10.91 6.75
N ARG A 338 2.57 11.31 7.54
CA ARG A 338 3.94 11.51 7.07
C ARG A 338 4.77 10.25 7.32
N GLU A 339 5.80 10.05 6.50
CA GLU A 339 6.72 8.94 6.66
C GLU A 339 7.84 9.27 7.66
N PHE A 340 8.57 8.27 8.17
CA PHE A 340 9.56 8.39 9.25
C PHE A 340 10.65 9.42 8.98
N GLN A 341 10.99 9.69 7.73
CA GLN A 341 11.99 10.68 7.32
C GLN A 341 11.68 12.12 7.74
N HIS A 342 10.46 12.42 8.14
CA HIS A 342 10.04 13.73 8.66
C HIS A 342 10.21 13.85 10.18
N PHE A 343 10.66 12.77 10.83
CA PHE A 343 10.76 12.70 12.27
C PHE A 343 12.20 12.43 12.72
N GLY A 344 12.54 13.03 13.86
CA GLY A 344 13.81 12.80 14.53
C GLY A 344 13.60 12.22 15.93
N VAL A 345 14.55 11.43 16.40
CA VAL A 345 14.56 10.87 17.76
C VAL A 345 15.90 11.23 18.42
N ARG A 346 15.82 11.74 19.64
CA ARG A 346 17.03 11.94 20.48
C ARG A 346 17.34 10.64 21.20
N VAL A 347 18.59 10.20 21.08
CA VAL A 347 19.03 8.91 21.60
C VAL A 347 20.19 9.15 22.58
N ASP A 348 20.01 8.74 23.85
CA ASP A 348 21.01 8.85 24.90
C ASP A 348 22.02 7.70 24.79
N SER A 349 23.10 7.89 24.00
CA SER A 349 24.25 6.95 23.89
C SER A 349 23.90 5.49 23.53
N ASP A 350 22.69 5.21 23.05
CA ASP A 350 22.28 3.89 22.55
C ASP A 350 22.55 3.77 21.04
N GLU A 351 23.79 3.40 20.68
CA GLU A 351 24.19 3.22 19.28
C GLU A 351 23.35 2.15 18.54
N TYR A 352 22.87 1.14 19.26
CA TYR A 352 22.05 0.08 18.66
C TYR A 352 20.67 0.62 18.24
N LEU A 353 20.00 1.33 19.13
CA LEU A 353 18.74 1.99 18.84
C LEU A 353 18.91 3.03 17.72
N ALA A 354 19.96 3.85 17.78
CA ALA A 354 20.26 4.83 16.75
C ALA A 354 20.38 4.16 15.36
N GLY A 355 21.14 3.07 15.25
CA GLY A 355 21.29 2.31 14.01
C GLY A 355 19.98 1.71 13.49
N GLN A 356 19.09 1.26 14.37
CA GLN A 356 17.76 0.79 14.00
C GLN A 356 16.88 1.94 13.44
N LEU A 357 16.88 3.09 14.11
CA LEU A 357 16.13 4.28 13.72
C LEU A 357 16.60 4.82 12.36
N ASP A 358 17.90 4.92 12.16
CA ASP A 358 18.51 5.35 10.89
C ASP A 358 18.12 4.38 9.75
N THR A 359 18.10 3.07 10.02
CA THR A 359 17.66 2.04 9.07
C THR A 359 16.20 2.28 8.62
N LEU A 360 15.35 2.79 9.50
CA LEU A 360 13.96 3.12 9.20
C LEU A 360 13.79 4.50 8.56
N GLY A 361 14.83 5.32 8.53
CA GLY A 361 14.83 6.65 7.93
C GLY A 361 14.50 7.78 8.89
N PHE A 362 14.50 7.54 10.21
CA PHE A 362 14.47 8.62 11.19
C PHE A 362 15.77 9.43 11.17
N THR A 363 15.70 10.71 11.54
CA THR A 363 16.89 11.48 11.88
C THR A 363 17.26 11.20 13.34
N THR A 364 18.51 10.85 13.61
CA THR A 364 18.99 10.66 14.99
C THR A 364 19.88 11.81 15.42
N ALA A 365 19.83 12.19 16.70
CA ALA A 365 20.73 13.13 17.33
C ALA A 365 21.03 12.69 18.78
N GLU A 366 22.21 13.07 19.28
CA GLU A 366 22.52 12.91 20.71
C GLU A 366 21.54 13.73 21.56
N GLY A 367 21.06 13.13 22.66
CA GLY A 367 20.09 13.71 23.58
C GLY A 367 20.67 14.78 24.50
#